data_35c3541bdc4e6749210ec2ad9f8c62da
#
_entry.id   35c3541bdc4e6749210ec2ad9f8c62da
#
_cell.length_a   1.000
_cell.length_b   1.000
_cell.length_c   1.000
_cell.angle_alpha   90.00
_cell.angle_beta   90.00
_cell.angle_gamma   90.00
#
_symmetry.space_group_name_H-M   'P 1'
#
loop_
_entity.id
_entity.type
_entity.pdbx_description
1 polymer ?
#
loop_
_entity_poly.entity_id
_entity_poly.type
_entity_poly.pdbx_seq_one_letter_code
_entity_poly.pdbx_strand_id
1 'polypeptide(L)'
;MGKVIGIDLGTTNSCVAVLEADVPTVITNSEGYRTTPSVVAFSKDGSRLVGDIAKRQAAANADRTIFSIKRHMGTDYRKKIDGKKYSPQEISAMILRKLKNDAEQFTGEQVTDAVITVPAYFNDAERQATKDAGRIAGLNVLRIIN
;
A
#
# COMPACT_ATOMS: atom_id res chain seq x y z
N MET A 1 -4.43 -0.03 -23.07
CA MET A 1 -3.82 0.90 -22.13
C MET A 1 -4.37 0.70 -20.73
N GLY A 2 -3.51 0.71 -19.74
CA GLY A 2 -3.91 0.55 -18.35
C GLY A 2 -4.45 1.86 -17.75
N LYS A 3 -5.20 1.72 -16.67
CA LYS A 3 -5.70 2.85 -15.91
C LYS A 3 -4.62 3.48 -15.04
N VAL A 4 -4.79 4.75 -14.74
CA VAL A 4 -3.97 5.48 -13.77
C VAL A 4 -4.75 5.62 -12.48
N ILE A 5 -4.10 5.34 -11.35
CA ILE A 5 -4.71 5.50 -10.03
C ILE A 5 -3.94 6.53 -9.21
N GLY A 6 -4.68 7.20 -8.33
CA GLY A 6 -4.10 8.05 -7.30
C GLY A 6 -4.15 7.33 -5.97
N ILE A 7 -3.04 7.31 -5.26
CA ILE A 7 -2.92 6.60 -4.00
C ILE A 7 -2.52 7.56 -2.88
N ASP A 8 -3.26 7.51 -1.79
CA ASP A 8 -2.84 8.09 -0.52
C ASP A 8 -2.42 6.93 0.38
N LEU A 9 -1.11 6.73 0.50
CA LEU A 9 -0.54 5.71 1.39
C LEU A 9 -0.38 6.33 2.77
N GLY A 10 -1.40 6.22 3.60
CA GLY A 10 -1.39 6.81 4.93
C GLY A 10 -0.71 5.94 5.97
N THR A 11 -0.38 6.53 7.12
CA THR A 11 0.22 5.80 8.25
C THR A 11 -0.76 4.78 8.83
N THR A 12 -2.00 5.18 9.01
CA THR A 12 -3.05 4.35 9.62
C THR A 12 -3.97 3.73 8.57
N ASN A 13 -4.40 4.53 7.61
CA ASN A 13 -5.30 4.10 6.54
C ASN A 13 -4.80 4.62 5.20
N SER A 14 -5.09 3.85 4.17
CA SER A 14 -4.77 4.20 2.79
C SER A 14 -6.05 4.26 1.98
N CYS A 15 -6.02 4.99 0.87
CA CYS A 15 -7.13 4.99 -0.06
C CYS A 15 -6.62 5.11 -1.49
N VAL A 16 -7.47 4.74 -2.43
CA VAL A 16 -7.14 4.77 -3.85
C VAL A 16 -8.29 5.35 -4.64
N ALA A 17 -7.95 6.15 -5.65
CA ALA A 17 -8.92 6.72 -6.57
C ALA A 17 -8.51 6.38 -7.99
N VAL A 18 -9.50 6.18 -8.86
CA VAL A 18 -9.27 6.06 -10.30
C VAL A 18 -9.29 7.47 -10.88
N LEU A 19 -8.30 7.77 -11.72
CA LEU A 19 -8.21 9.06 -12.39
C LEU A 19 -8.80 8.91 -13.79
N GLU A 20 -9.99 9.47 -14.00
CA GLU A 20 -10.66 9.47 -15.30
C GLU A 20 -10.91 10.92 -15.72
N ALA A 21 -10.36 11.31 -16.88
CA ALA A 21 -10.45 12.67 -17.38
C ALA A 21 -10.04 13.71 -16.32
N ASP A 22 -8.98 13.41 -15.58
CA ASP A 22 -8.43 14.23 -14.48
C ASP A 22 -9.38 14.40 -13.28
N VAL A 23 -10.45 13.62 -13.23
CA VAL A 23 -11.38 13.63 -12.10
C VAL A 23 -11.14 12.38 -11.25
N PRO A 24 -10.70 12.53 -9.99
CA PRO A 24 -10.51 11.39 -9.12
C PRO A 24 -11.84 10.83 -8.61
N THR A 25 -12.01 9.52 -8.69
CA THR A 25 -13.14 8.80 -8.11
C THR A 25 -12.60 7.80 -7.10
N VAL A 26 -12.90 8.04 -5.83
CA VAL A 26 -12.46 7.11 -4.77
C VAL A 26 -13.21 5.81 -4.93
N ILE A 27 -12.46 4.70 -4.97
CA ILE A 27 -13.07 3.39 -5.15
C ILE A 27 -13.46 2.77 -3.81
N THR A 28 -14.43 1.86 -3.88
CA THR A 28 -14.77 0.97 -2.78
C THR A 28 -13.90 -0.29 -2.91
N ASN A 29 -13.24 -0.69 -1.84
CA ASN A 29 -12.38 -1.87 -1.85
C ASN A 29 -13.22 -3.17 -1.83
N SER A 30 -12.54 -4.32 -1.91
CA SER A 30 -13.20 -5.61 -1.95
C SER A 30 -14.00 -5.94 -0.68
N GLU A 31 -13.72 -5.26 0.43
CA GLU A 31 -14.46 -5.40 1.69
C GLU A 31 -15.63 -4.42 1.82
N GLY A 32 -15.84 -3.56 0.84
CA GLY A 32 -16.95 -2.61 0.83
C GLY A 32 -16.67 -1.25 1.47
N TYR A 33 -15.39 -0.93 1.75
CA TYR A 33 -14.99 0.34 2.37
C TYR A 33 -14.20 1.21 1.41
N ARG A 34 -14.22 2.52 1.65
CA ARG A 34 -13.44 3.49 0.85
C ARG A 34 -12.02 3.65 1.35
N THR A 35 -11.72 3.19 2.55
CA THR A 35 -10.36 3.20 3.09
C THR A 35 -9.92 1.79 3.42
N THR A 36 -8.61 1.57 3.32
CA THR A 36 -7.98 0.30 3.64
C THR A 36 -7.00 0.52 4.77
N PRO A 37 -7.15 -0.18 5.91
CA PRO A 37 -6.15 -0.07 6.96
C PRO A 37 -4.75 -0.39 6.44
N SER A 38 -3.77 0.44 6.81
CA SER A 38 -2.36 0.24 6.40
C SER A 38 -1.71 -0.79 7.31
N VAL A 39 -2.24 -2.01 7.28
CA VAL A 39 -1.85 -3.13 8.15
C VAL A 39 -1.56 -4.34 7.28
N VAL A 40 -0.43 -4.98 7.56
CA VAL A 40 -0.01 -6.22 6.89
C VAL A 40 0.24 -7.27 7.95
N ALA A 41 -0.23 -8.49 7.71
CA ALA A 41 0.00 -9.60 8.61
C ALA A 41 0.38 -10.86 7.83
N PHE A 42 1.10 -11.73 8.50
CA PHE A 42 1.46 -13.04 7.97
C PHE A 42 0.80 -14.09 8.84
N SER A 43 -0.09 -14.89 8.26
CA SER A 43 -0.73 -15.97 9.00
C SER A 43 0.27 -17.10 9.24
N LYS A 44 -0.11 -18.05 10.09
CA LYS A 44 0.78 -19.18 10.44
C LYS A 44 1.12 -20.06 9.25
N ASP A 45 0.27 -20.10 8.24
CA ASP A 45 0.52 -20.88 7.01
C ASP A 45 1.34 -20.10 5.99
N GLY A 46 1.79 -18.88 6.32
CA GLY A 46 2.59 -18.05 5.42
C GLY A 46 1.78 -17.15 4.52
N SER A 47 0.46 -17.18 4.57
CA SER A 47 -0.38 -16.29 3.78
C SER A 47 -0.24 -14.85 4.22
N ARG A 48 -0.27 -13.92 3.26
CA ARG A 48 -0.23 -12.49 3.54
C ARG A 48 -1.63 -11.95 3.64
N LEU A 49 -1.89 -11.17 4.70
CA LEU A 49 -3.15 -10.50 4.92
C LEU A 49 -2.90 -9.00 4.87
N VAL A 50 -3.76 -8.25 4.20
CA VAL A 50 -3.60 -6.80 4.08
C VAL A 50 -4.95 -6.11 4.28
N GLY A 51 -4.94 -5.02 5.03
CA GLY A 51 -6.13 -4.22 5.25
C GLY A 51 -6.96 -4.70 6.43
N ASP A 52 -8.29 -4.70 6.27
CA ASP A 52 -9.22 -5.05 7.35
C ASP A 52 -8.98 -6.44 7.92
N ILE A 53 -8.75 -7.41 7.05
CA ILE A 53 -8.52 -8.80 7.49
C ILE A 53 -7.26 -8.89 8.34
N ALA A 54 -6.22 -8.13 8.00
CA ALA A 54 -4.99 -8.07 8.80
C ALA A 54 -5.24 -7.40 10.14
N LYS A 55 -5.98 -6.31 10.15
CA LYS A 55 -6.28 -5.55 11.37
C LYS A 55 -7.12 -6.35 12.35
N ARG A 56 -8.13 -7.08 11.86
CA ARG A 56 -9.05 -7.84 12.71
C ARG A 56 -8.37 -8.96 13.48
N GLN A 57 -7.34 -9.59 12.91
CA GLN A 57 -6.64 -10.70 13.55
C GLN A 57 -5.39 -10.26 14.33
N ALA A 58 -5.12 -8.95 14.39
CA ALA A 58 -3.86 -8.43 14.94
C ALA A 58 -3.64 -8.82 16.41
N ALA A 59 -4.67 -8.76 17.24
CA ALA A 59 -4.54 -9.10 18.67
C ALA A 59 -4.14 -10.54 18.88
N ALA A 60 -4.62 -11.46 18.04
CA ALA A 60 -4.31 -12.88 18.13
C ALA A 60 -2.99 -13.25 17.43
N ASN A 61 -2.37 -12.32 16.72
CA ASN A 61 -1.20 -12.59 15.88
C ASN A 61 -0.25 -11.36 15.87
N ALA A 62 -0.05 -10.76 17.04
CA ALA A 62 0.65 -9.48 17.16
C ALA A 62 2.08 -9.52 16.60
N ASP A 63 2.82 -10.59 16.84
CA ASP A 63 4.22 -10.71 16.41
C ASP A 63 4.39 -10.76 14.89
N ARG A 64 3.32 -11.09 14.18
CA ARG A 64 3.33 -11.26 12.73
C ARG A 64 2.44 -10.23 12.03
N THR A 65 2.08 -9.16 12.74
CA THR A 65 1.25 -8.07 12.21
C THR A 65 2.03 -6.77 12.28
N ILE A 66 2.04 -6.04 11.17
CA ILE A 66 2.82 -4.81 11.01
C ILE A 66 1.85 -3.64 10.84
N PHE A 67 1.96 -2.65 11.74
CA PHE A 67 1.22 -1.40 11.71
C PHE A 67 2.16 -0.25 11.35
N SER A 68 1.62 0.78 10.74
CA SER A 68 2.29 2.08 10.60
C SER A 68 3.68 1.99 9.96
N ILE A 69 3.84 1.13 8.97
CA ILE A 69 5.14 0.95 8.31
C ILE A 69 5.65 2.24 7.67
N LYS A 70 4.77 3.16 7.33
CA LYS A 70 5.13 4.45 6.74
C LYS A 70 6.11 5.23 7.60
N ARG A 71 6.05 5.06 8.94
CA ARG A 71 6.97 5.72 9.87
C ARG A 71 8.42 5.31 9.68
N HIS A 72 8.65 4.17 9.05
CA HIS A 72 9.99 3.62 8.83
C HIS A 72 10.51 3.82 7.41
N MET A 73 9.72 4.50 6.55
CA MET A 73 10.13 4.74 5.16
C MET A 73 11.41 5.57 5.13
N GLY A 74 12.33 5.19 4.24
CA GLY A 74 13.61 5.86 4.10
C GLY A 74 14.65 5.47 5.15
N THR A 75 14.35 4.52 6.04
CA THR A 75 15.26 4.03 7.07
C THR A 75 15.72 2.61 6.77
N ASP A 76 16.65 2.11 7.58
CA ASP A 76 17.16 0.74 7.48
C ASP A 76 16.37 -0.26 8.34
N TYR A 77 15.19 0.14 8.82
CA TYR A 77 14.31 -0.73 9.58
C TYR A 77 14.04 -2.04 8.82
N ARG A 78 14.06 -3.14 9.53
CA ARG A 78 13.71 -4.46 8.99
C ARG A 78 12.81 -5.21 9.97
N LYS A 79 11.76 -5.80 9.46
CA LYS A 79 10.89 -6.69 10.24
C LYS A 79 11.18 -8.13 9.84
N LYS A 80 11.56 -8.95 10.81
CA LYS A 80 11.86 -10.36 10.55
C LYS A 80 10.61 -11.21 10.78
N ILE A 81 10.23 -11.98 9.76
CA ILE A 81 9.11 -12.91 9.83
C ILE A 81 9.53 -14.20 9.14
N ASP A 82 9.43 -15.32 9.85
CA ASP A 82 9.77 -16.65 9.34
C ASP A 82 11.18 -16.69 8.73
N GLY A 83 12.14 -16.03 9.39
CA GLY A 83 13.52 -16.02 8.95
C GLY A 83 13.86 -15.05 7.84
N LYS A 84 12.86 -14.39 7.24
CA LYS A 84 13.08 -13.38 6.22
C LYS A 84 12.92 -11.97 6.81
N LYS A 85 13.83 -11.07 6.43
CA LYS A 85 13.77 -9.66 6.81
C LYS A 85 13.06 -8.85 5.73
N TYR A 86 12.03 -8.11 6.12
CA TYR A 86 11.26 -7.27 5.21
C TYR A 86 11.59 -5.80 5.43
N SER A 87 11.85 -5.10 4.34
CA SER A 87 12.06 -3.65 4.37
C SER A 87 10.73 -2.90 4.43
N PRO A 88 10.73 -1.61 4.84
CA PRO A 88 9.52 -0.79 4.76
C PRO A 88 8.95 -0.73 3.34
N GLN A 89 9.80 -0.70 2.32
CA GLN A 89 9.38 -0.69 0.92
C GLN A 89 8.63 -1.97 0.55
N GLU A 90 9.14 -3.12 0.99
CA GLU A 90 8.49 -4.40 0.71
C GLU A 90 7.12 -4.52 1.39
N ILE A 91 7.01 -4.08 2.63
CA ILE A 91 5.73 -4.10 3.36
C ILE A 91 4.75 -3.10 2.74
N SER A 92 5.22 -1.90 2.43
CA SER A 92 4.38 -0.89 1.77
C SER A 92 3.91 -1.37 0.40
N ALA A 93 4.75 -2.11 -0.33
CA ALA A 93 4.37 -2.67 -1.61
C ALA A 93 3.21 -3.66 -1.49
N MET A 94 3.12 -4.40 -0.39
CA MET A 94 1.98 -5.29 -0.15
C MET A 94 0.68 -4.52 -0.02
N ILE A 95 0.71 -3.37 0.66
CA ILE A 95 -0.45 -2.49 0.77
C ILE A 95 -0.81 -1.93 -0.62
N LEU A 96 0.19 -1.43 -1.35
CA LEU A 96 -0.02 -0.86 -2.68
C LEU A 96 -0.58 -1.90 -3.65
N ARG A 97 -0.13 -3.15 -3.56
CA ARG A 97 -0.63 -4.22 -4.41
C ARG A 97 -2.11 -4.52 -4.13
N LYS A 98 -2.51 -4.49 -2.86
CA LYS A 98 -3.93 -4.63 -2.52
C LYS A 98 -4.75 -3.50 -3.11
N LEU A 99 -4.28 -2.26 -2.99
CA LEU A 99 -4.99 -1.11 -3.55
C LEU A 99 -5.10 -1.22 -5.07
N LYS A 100 -4.03 -1.66 -5.72
CA LYS A 100 -4.03 -1.90 -7.17
C LYS A 100 -5.06 -2.95 -7.55
N ASN A 101 -5.07 -4.08 -6.84
CA ASN A 101 -6.00 -5.17 -7.12
C ASN A 101 -7.46 -4.74 -6.90
N ASP A 102 -7.72 -3.99 -5.83
CA ASP A 102 -9.06 -3.49 -5.56
C ASP A 102 -9.52 -2.51 -6.65
N ALA A 103 -8.62 -1.66 -7.15
CA ALA A 103 -8.92 -0.76 -8.25
C ALA A 103 -9.22 -1.53 -9.54
N GLU A 104 -8.47 -2.59 -9.81
CA GLU A 104 -8.71 -3.43 -10.99
C GLU A 104 -10.06 -4.13 -10.92
N GLN A 105 -10.45 -4.62 -9.74
CA GLN A 105 -11.76 -5.24 -9.57
C GLN A 105 -12.89 -4.23 -9.69
N PHE A 106 -12.71 -3.04 -9.16
CA PHE A 106 -13.72 -1.97 -9.22
C PHE A 106 -13.97 -1.51 -10.66
N THR A 107 -12.91 -1.33 -11.44
CA THR A 107 -13.00 -0.82 -12.80
C THR A 107 -13.22 -1.91 -13.86
N GLY A 108 -12.85 -3.14 -13.54
CA GLY A 108 -12.81 -4.22 -14.53
C GLY A 108 -11.67 -4.07 -15.53
N GLU A 109 -10.70 -3.21 -15.25
CA GLU A 109 -9.58 -2.92 -16.15
C GLU A 109 -8.25 -3.06 -15.44
N GLN A 110 -7.20 -3.29 -16.22
CA GLN A 110 -5.84 -3.38 -15.70
C GLN A 110 -5.36 -1.99 -15.26
N VAL A 111 -4.72 -1.93 -14.09
CA VAL A 111 -4.09 -0.72 -13.57
C VAL A 111 -2.58 -0.85 -13.76
N THR A 112 -1.97 0.13 -14.43
CA THR A 112 -0.54 0.11 -14.74
C THR A 112 0.24 1.23 -14.06
N ASP A 113 -0.37 2.40 -13.89
CA ASP A 113 0.33 3.62 -13.47
C ASP A 113 -0.29 4.20 -12.21
N ALA A 114 0.52 4.86 -11.42
CA ALA A 114 0.06 5.48 -10.17
C ALA A 114 0.71 6.84 -9.92
N VAL A 115 -0.06 7.71 -9.30
CA VAL A 115 0.42 8.93 -8.66
C VAL A 115 0.25 8.70 -7.17
N ILE A 116 1.31 8.86 -6.38
CA ILE A 116 1.27 8.59 -4.94
C ILE A 116 1.51 9.88 -4.18
N THR A 117 0.65 10.17 -3.20
CA THR A 117 0.81 11.34 -2.34
C THR A 117 1.67 11.01 -1.14
N VAL A 118 2.48 11.99 -0.73
CA VAL A 118 3.34 11.90 0.45
C VAL A 118 3.22 13.20 1.25
N PRO A 119 3.53 13.18 2.55
CA PRO A 119 3.56 14.43 3.33
C PRO A 119 4.59 15.40 2.78
N ALA A 120 4.32 16.69 2.89
CA ALA A 120 5.24 17.72 2.43
C ALA A 120 6.61 17.64 3.13
N TYR A 121 6.65 17.14 4.37
CA TYR A 121 7.89 17.00 5.15
C TYR A 121 8.75 15.80 4.75
N PHE A 122 8.29 14.92 3.85
CA PHE A 122 9.10 13.80 3.38
C PHE A 122 10.36 14.31 2.68
N ASN A 123 11.51 13.75 3.06
CA ASN A 123 12.78 14.03 2.41
C ASN A 123 12.95 13.15 1.16
N ASP A 124 14.08 13.32 0.47
CA ASP A 124 14.35 12.59 -0.76
C ASP A 124 14.43 11.08 -0.55
N ALA A 125 15.00 10.64 0.56
CA ALA A 125 15.10 9.21 0.88
C ALA A 125 13.72 8.59 1.09
N GLU A 126 12.84 9.30 1.79
CA GLU A 126 11.47 8.84 2.03
C GLU A 126 10.65 8.81 0.74
N ARG A 127 10.80 9.81 -0.12
CA ARG A 127 10.13 9.86 -1.43
C ARG A 127 10.64 8.76 -2.35
N GLN A 128 11.94 8.51 -2.36
CA GLN A 128 12.52 7.42 -3.16
C GLN A 128 12.03 6.06 -2.68
N ALA A 129 11.97 5.85 -1.36
CA ALA A 129 11.45 4.61 -0.78
C ALA A 129 10.00 4.36 -1.18
N THR A 130 9.18 5.41 -1.20
CA THR A 130 7.78 5.32 -1.65
C THR A 130 7.70 4.92 -3.12
N LYS A 131 8.54 5.52 -3.95
CA LYS A 131 8.61 5.18 -5.38
C LYS A 131 9.04 3.73 -5.59
N ASP A 132 10.04 3.27 -4.82
CA ASP A 132 10.50 1.89 -4.87
C ASP A 132 9.40 0.91 -4.48
N ALA A 133 8.63 1.25 -3.44
CA ALA A 133 7.49 0.43 -3.02
C ALA A 133 6.46 0.27 -4.15
N GLY A 134 6.19 1.36 -4.88
CA GLY A 134 5.28 1.32 -6.03
C GLY A 134 5.79 0.37 -7.10
N ARG A 135 7.08 0.41 -7.40
CA ARG A 135 7.69 -0.49 -8.39
C ARG A 135 7.60 -1.95 -7.96
N ILE A 136 7.89 -2.24 -6.69
CA ILE A 136 7.78 -3.60 -6.15
C ILE A 136 6.34 -4.11 -6.28
N ALA A 137 5.37 -3.22 -6.10
CA ALA A 137 3.95 -3.56 -6.25
C ALA A 137 3.51 -3.77 -7.71
N GLY A 138 4.37 -3.50 -8.66
CA GLY A 138 4.05 -3.66 -10.08
C GLY A 138 3.41 -2.43 -10.70
N LEU A 139 3.62 -1.25 -10.11
CA LEU A 139 3.10 0.01 -10.62
C LEU A 139 4.22 0.85 -11.25
N ASN A 140 3.88 1.50 -12.36
CA ASN A 140 4.72 2.56 -12.90
C ASN A 140 4.35 3.85 -12.16
N VAL A 141 5.25 4.32 -11.30
CA VAL A 141 4.98 5.52 -10.50
C VAL A 141 5.30 6.74 -11.34
N LEU A 142 4.25 7.45 -11.78
CA LEU A 142 4.37 8.62 -12.63
C LEU A 142 4.89 9.82 -11.85
N ARG A 143 4.37 10.03 -10.65
CA ARG A 143 4.77 11.15 -9.80
C ARG A 143 4.56 10.81 -8.32
N ILE A 144 5.40 11.43 -7.51
CA ILE A 144 5.22 11.51 -6.06
C ILE A 144 4.88 12.98 -5.78
N ILE A 145 3.73 13.23 -5.18
CA ILE A 145 3.26 14.60 -4.93
C ILE A 145 2.86 14.78 -3.45
N ASN A 146 2.80 16.01 -3.02
CA ASN A 146 2.33 16.35 -1.68
C ASN A 146 1.08 17.24 -1.70
#